data_9c02619487fd7322f2397fa208ca249a
#
_entry.id   9c02619487fd7322f2397fa208ca249a
#
_cell.length_a   1.000
_cell.length_b   1.000
_cell.length_c   1.000
_cell.angle_alpha   90.00
_cell.angle_beta   90.00
_cell.angle_gamma   90.00
#
_symmetry.space_group_name_H-M   'P 1'
#
loop_
_entity.id
_entity.type
_entity.pdbx_description
1 polymer ?
#
loop_
_entity_poly.entity_id
_entity_poly.type
_entity_poly.pdbx_seq_one_letter_code
_entity_poly.pdbx_strand_id
1 'polypeptide(L)'
;MTTDANHIKLKEFYKKSNVKLGDLVMVETDNTMNVGILIPRYEYADANHLVLKLKSGYNIGINLGKIKSIKKISEKLDPVYKFDAYAKHKDYFSHDNNDKDFPQMKLPHLSLLSTGGTISSKIDYRTGGVMATLTAKELNDSIPELMRIANIDTDVVLNEYSENIKPEHWSLIAKKVANKILSGKYDGIIVSHGTDTMHYTSAALSFALQNLPIPVVIVGSQRSSDRPSSDASLNLIGACNFATKSKFSGVFVAMHYSISDDVIACHIGTRVRKNHTSRRDAFHSIDVSPFSLIKKDQVEISKQYADLKIQERHKNLESMIVKSNFENKVSLLKFYPGFDCSMIDYCIKLGHKAIILEGTGLGHINKECFSQIQNAVTEGILIFMTSQCIWGRTSLTVYDTGRDLLKLGVIPLSNTTSETALVKAMWCLGNFTEKKEVIKTMTSNIANEFTNRIVVD
;
A
#
# COMPACT_ATOMS: atom_id res chain seq x y z
N MET A 1 -29.35 19.22 -12.07
CA MET A 1 -30.07 20.39 -11.45
C MET A 1 -30.48 20.16 -9.97
N THR A 2 -30.04 19.11 -9.29
CA THR A 2 -30.43 18.81 -7.88
C THR A 2 -29.34 19.08 -6.84
N THR A 3 -28.12 19.41 -7.23
CA THR A 3 -26.96 19.60 -6.34
C THR A 3 -26.95 20.96 -5.64
N ASP A 4 -27.38 22.04 -6.27
CA ASP A 4 -27.37 23.38 -5.65
C ASP A 4 -28.41 23.57 -4.53
N ALA A 5 -29.61 23.00 -4.67
CA ALA A 5 -30.65 23.12 -3.66
C ALA A 5 -30.29 22.40 -2.34
N ASN A 6 -29.55 21.32 -2.41
CA ASN A 6 -29.13 20.52 -1.25
C ASN A 6 -28.08 21.22 -0.40
N HIS A 7 -27.14 21.91 -1.03
CA HIS A 7 -26.13 22.71 -0.33
C HIS A 7 -26.70 23.97 0.34
N ILE A 8 -27.75 24.54 -0.22
CA ILE A 8 -28.42 25.74 0.32
C ILE A 8 -29.02 25.43 1.69
N LYS A 9 -29.73 24.32 1.86
CA LYS A 9 -30.41 23.94 3.13
C LYS A 9 -29.42 23.78 4.29
N LEU A 10 -28.26 23.12 4.08
CA LEU A 10 -27.23 22.97 5.11
C LEU A 10 -26.53 24.29 5.44
N LYS A 11 -26.23 25.11 4.43
CA LYS A 11 -25.66 26.44 4.63
C LYS A 11 -26.57 27.35 5.41
N GLU A 12 -27.89 27.34 5.13
CA GLU A 12 -28.89 28.10 5.86
C GLU A 12 -28.99 27.62 7.31
N PHE A 13 -28.97 26.28 7.54
CA PHE A 13 -28.96 25.71 8.87
C PHE A 13 -27.75 26.19 9.68
N TYR A 14 -26.54 26.11 9.11
CA TYR A 14 -25.33 26.58 9.77
C TYR A 14 -25.36 28.06 10.09
N LYS A 15 -25.84 28.89 9.15
CA LYS A 15 -26.01 30.34 9.34
C LYS A 15 -27.01 30.65 10.45
N LYS A 16 -28.18 29.98 10.44
CA LYS A 16 -29.23 30.16 11.47
C LYS A 16 -28.76 29.73 12.86
N SER A 17 -27.92 28.72 12.93
CA SER A 17 -27.39 28.18 14.19
C SER A 17 -26.07 28.85 14.64
N ASN A 18 -25.55 29.82 13.90
CA ASN A 18 -24.29 30.52 14.17
C ASN A 18 -23.09 29.58 14.35
N VAL A 19 -23.01 28.52 13.49
CA VAL A 19 -21.92 27.57 13.46
C VAL A 19 -21.34 27.49 12.04
N LYS A 20 -20.08 27.09 11.91
CA LYS A 20 -19.39 26.90 10.63
C LYS A 20 -18.61 25.60 10.61
N LEU A 21 -18.27 25.13 9.43
CA LEU A 21 -17.39 23.98 9.26
C LEU A 21 -16.06 24.21 9.99
N GLY A 22 -15.60 23.19 10.70
CA GLY A 22 -14.42 23.25 11.57
C GLY A 22 -14.70 23.66 13.02
N ASP A 23 -15.92 24.12 13.35
CA ASP A 23 -16.27 24.42 14.73
C ASP A 23 -16.45 23.14 15.55
N LEU A 24 -15.95 23.16 16.79
CA LEU A 24 -16.30 22.19 17.80
C LEU A 24 -17.71 22.52 18.30
N VAL A 25 -18.65 21.59 18.13
CA VAL A 25 -20.06 21.81 18.48
C VAL A 25 -20.61 20.68 19.34
N MET A 26 -21.57 21.03 20.15
CA MET A 26 -22.44 20.09 20.86
C MET A 26 -23.78 20.04 20.12
N VAL A 27 -24.19 18.84 19.73
CA VAL A 27 -25.48 18.60 19.05
C VAL A 27 -26.34 17.71 19.92
N GLU A 28 -27.50 18.23 20.30
CA GLU A 28 -28.50 17.53 21.09
C GLU A 28 -29.65 17.05 20.17
N THR A 29 -30.00 15.78 20.32
CA THR A 29 -31.15 15.14 19.67
C THR A 29 -32.10 14.63 20.74
N ASP A 30 -33.25 14.00 20.36
CA ASP A 30 -34.19 13.42 21.33
C ASP A 30 -33.54 12.41 22.27
N ASN A 31 -32.58 11.63 21.78
CA ASN A 31 -32.03 10.47 22.49
C ASN A 31 -30.55 10.56 22.80
N THR A 32 -29.82 11.52 22.23
CA THR A 32 -28.37 11.58 22.35
C THR A 32 -27.85 13.00 22.39
N MET A 33 -26.71 13.18 23.10
CA MET A 33 -25.91 14.38 23.04
C MET A 33 -24.54 14.00 22.45
N ASN A 34 -24.16 14.66 21.37
CA ASN A 34 -22.92 14.37 20.65
C ASN A 34 -22.05 15.63 20.59
N VAL A 35 -20.76 15.47 20.91
CA VAL A 35 -19.77 16.54 20.80
C VAL A 35 -18.76 16.13 19.74
N GLY A 36 -18.49 17.03 18.79
CA GLY A 36 -17.56 16.77 17.72
C GLY A 36 -17.28 17.99 16.85
N ILE A 37 -16.31 17.85 15.95
CA ILE A 37 -16.00 18.89 14.97
C ILE A 37 -16.96 18.76 13.80
N LEU A 38 -17.58 19.86 13.41
CA LEU A 38 -18.46 19.93 12.26
C LEU A 38 -17.63 19.84 10.97
N ILE A 39 -17.80 18.74 10.21
CA ILE A 39 -17.00 18.49 9.02
C ILE A 39 -17.84 18.58 7.72
N PRO A 40 -17.21 18.93 6.57
CA PRO A 40 -17.90 19.01 5.29
C PRO A 40 -18.40 17.64 4.84
N ARG A 41 -19.47 17.66 4.05
CA ARG A 41 -19.95 16.49 3.31
C ARG A 41 -19.50 16.58 1.86
N TYR A 42 -19.32 15.43 1.20
CA TYR A 42 -19.01 15.42 -0.23
C TYR A 42 -20.23 15.86 -1.08
N GLU A 43 -19.97 16.33 -2.29
CA GLU A 43 -20.93 17.05 -3.15
C GLU A 43 -22.20 16.26 -3.48
N TYR A 44 -22.17 14.95 -3.52
CA TYR A 44 -23.32 14.09 -3.84
C TYR A 44 -24.06 13.55 -2.61
N ALA A 45 -23.73 14.01 -1.41
CA ALA A 45 -24.41 13.57 -0.20
C ALA A 45 -25.78 14.26 -0.03
N ASP A 46 -26.73 13.59 0.67
CA ASP A 46 -28.03 14.18 0.95
C ASP A 46 -27.93 15.45 1.83
N ALA A 47 -28.89 16.37 1.70
CA ALA A 47 -28.91 17.64 2.43
C ALA A 47 -29.50 17.56 3.83
N ASN A 48 -29.92 16.39 4.28
CA ASN A 48 -30.71 16.25 5.51
C ASN A 48 -29.88 15.85 6.73
N HIS A 49 -28.56 15.65 6.57
CA HIS A 49 -27.66 15.27 7.67
C HIS A 49 -26.48 16.23 7.77
N LEU A 50 -26.15 16.67 8.97
CA LEU A 50 -24.82 17.20 9.27
C LEU A 50 -23.88 16.07 9.69
N VAL A 51 -22.57 16.26 9.56
CA VAL A 51 -21.57 15.27 9.99
C VAL A 51 -20.67 15.85 11.06
N LEU A 52 -20.55 15.10 12.17
CA LEU A 52 -19.62 15.39 13.24
C LEU A 52 -18.50 14.38 13.26
N LYS A 53 -17.29 14.86 13.36
CA LYS A 53 -16.12 14.04 13.75
C LYS A 53 -16.04 14.00 15.27
N LEU A 54 -16.28 12.83 15.83
CA LEU A 54 -16.16 12.59 17.26
C LEU A 54 -14.67 12.49 17.66
N LYS A 55 -14.40 12.66 18.96
CA LYS A 55 -13.05 12.51 19.50
C LYS A 55 -12.47 11.08 19.30
N SER A 56 -13.32 10.07 19.33
CA SER A 56 -12.95 8.68 19.02
C SER A 56 -12.44 8.46 17.57
N GLY A 57 -12.44 9.53 16.74
CA GLY A 57 -12.12 9.43 15.32
C GLY A 57 -13.34 9.06 14.44
N TYR A 58 -14.47 8.65 15.03
CA TYR A 58 -15.66 8.31 14.28
C TYR A 58 -16.36 9.55 13.71
N ASN A 59 -16.85 9.43 12.47
CA ASN A 59 -17.73 10.40 11.87
C ASN A 59 -19.18 9.90 11.99
N ILE A 60 -20.05 10.71 12.57
CA ILE A 60 -21.47 10.40 12.68
C ILE A 60 -22.31 11.38 11.87
N GLY A 61 -23.29 10.87 11.12
CA GLY A 61 -24.29 11.67 10.43
C GLY A 61 -25.50 11.88 11.34
N ILE A 62 -25.86 13.13 11.61
CA ILE A 62 -27.04 13.48 12.41
C ILE A 62 -28.07 14.11 11.50
N ASN A 63 -29.29 13.54 11.45
CA ASN A 63 -30.38 14.08 10.66
C ASN A 63 -30.81 15.44 11.21
N LEU A 64 -30.88 16.46 10.36
CA LEU A 64 -31.26 17.83 10.74
C LEU A 64 -32.60 17.91 11.42
N GLY A 65 -33.58 17.10 11.00
CA GLY A 65 -34.91 17.04 11.58
C GLY A 65 -34.98 16.48 13.01
N LYS A 66 -33.87 15.82 13.47
CA LYS A 66 -33.78 15.28 14.84
C LYS A 66 -32.94 16.16 15.77
N ILE A 67 -32.44 17.29 15.30
CA ILE A 67 -31.61 18.20 16.10
C ILE A 67 -32.51 19.13 16.89
N LYS A 68 -32.46 19.06 18.22
CA LYS A 68 -33.09 20.00 19.13
C LYS A 68 -32.29 21.27 19.30
N SER A 69 -30.98 21.09 19.51
CA SER A 69 -30.08 22.22 19.67
C SER A 69 -28.71 21.90 19.11
N ILE A 70 -28.01 22.93 18.60
CA ILE A 70 -26.60 22.90 18.25
C ILE A 70 -25.94 24.14 18.83
N LYS A 71 -24.86 23.95 19.57
CA LYS A 71 -24.12 25.02 20.22
C LYS A 71 -22.65 24.91 19.94
N LYS A 72 -22.02 26.03 19.58
CA LYS A 72 -20.56 26.08 19.48
C LYS A 72 -19.94 26.02 20.88
N ILE A 73 -18.94 25.17 21.06
CA ILE A 73 -18.15 25.08 22.29
C ILE A 73 -16.89 25.90 22.10
N SER A 74 -16.65 26.90 22.98
CA SER A 74 -15.38 27.62 22.98
C SER A 74 -14.37 26.82 23.81
N GLU A 75 -13.16 26.60 23.30
CA GLU A 75 -12.10 25.86 23.98
C GLU A 75 -11.71 26.40 25.38
N LYS A 76 -12.22 27.60 25.74
CA LYS A 76 -11.88 28.30 26.99
C LYS A 76 -12.85 28.04 28.15
N LEU A 77 -13.99 27.35 27.94
CA LEU A 77 -15.11 27.45 28.90
C LEU A 77 -15.50 26.18 29.63
N ASP A 78 -14.86 25.02 29.41
CA ASP A 78 -15.26 23.87 30.25
C ASP A 78 -14.12 22.88 30.55
N PRO A 79 -13.61 22.88 31.80
CA PRO A 79 -12.66 21.86 32.28
C PRO A 79 -13.24 20.43 32.27
N VAL A 80 -14.58 20.28 32.30
CA VAL A 80 -15.28 19.00 32.26
C VAL A 80 -15.20 18.36 30.86
N TYR A 81 -15.10 19.18 29.80
CA TYR A 81 -14.89 18.71 28.43
C TYR A 81 -13.39 18.75 27.99
N LYS A 82 -12.46 19.08 28.87
CA LYS A 82 -11.07 18.65 28.77
C LYS A 82 -11.06 17.16 28.96
N PHE A 83 -11.47 16.56 27.96
CA PHE A 83 -11.52 15.18 27.61
C PHE A 83 -10.75 14.24 28.55
N ASP A 84 -11.46 13.69 29.50
CA ASP A 84 -11.07 12.61 30.40
C ASP A 84 -10.77 11.26 29.69
N ALA A 85 -10.83 11.19 28.38
CA ALA A 85 -10.34 10.01 27.66
C ALA A 85 -8.79 9.89 27.74
N TYR A 86 -8.08 10.99 27.98
CA TYR A 86 -6.67 10.94 28.39
C TYR A 86 -6.53 10.51 29.86
N ALA A 87 -7.46 10.87 30.72
CA ALA A 87 -7.44 10.49 32.13
C ALA A 87 -7.76 9.00 32.31
N LYS A 88 -8.78 8.45 31.64
CA LYS A 88 -9.08 7.00 31.69
C LYS A 88 -7.98 6.14 31.06
N HIS A 89 -7.24 6.63 30.08
CA HIS A 89 -6.02 5.95 29.62
C HIS A 89 -4.82 6.21 30.55
N LYS A 90 -4.77 7.32 31.30
CA LYS A 90 -3.76 7.49 32.37
C LYS A 90 -3.96 6.49 33.51
N ASP A 91 -5.21 6.17 33.87
CA ASP A 91 -5.46 5.18 34.93
C ASP A 91 -5.17 3.73 34.51
N TYR A 92 -5.20 3.42 33.21
CA TYR A 92 -4.65 2.16 32.69
C TYR A 92 -3.10 2.16 32.66
N PHE A 93 -2.49 3.33 32.82
CA PHE A 93 -1.03 3.56 32.78
C PHE A 93 -0.46 4.05 34.11
N SER A 94 -1.28 4.25 35.14
CA SER A 94 -0.84 4.52 36.50
C SER A 94 -0.67 3.22 37.31
N HIS A 95 0.16 2.31 36.80
CA HIS A 95 0.85 1.40 37.71
C HIS A 95 2.20 2.03 38.08
N ASP A 96 2.26 2.39 39.35
CA ASP A 96 3.42 2.69 40.18
C ASP A 96 4.48 3.68 39.64
N ASN A 97 4.42 4.88 40.23
CA ASN A 97 5.51 5.85 40.27
C ASN A 97 6.75 5.35 41.02
N ASN A 98 7.05 4.06 40.99
CA ASN A 98 8.22 3.46 41.66
C ASN A 98 9.21 2.79 40.69
N ASP A 99 9.05 2.96 39.36
CA ASP A 99 10.03 2.45 38.41
C ASP A 99 11.20 3.42 38.20
N LYS A 100 12.02 3.59 39.26
CA LYS A 100 13.34 4.26 39.14
C LYS A 100 14.46 3.33 38.64
N ASP A 101 14.18 2.06 38.35
CA ASP A 101 15.22 1.05 38.08
C ASP A 101 15.02 0.19 36.81
N PHE A 102 14.21 0.63 35.85
CA PHE A 102 14.29 0.00 34.51
C PHE A 102 15.39 0.68 33.71
N PRO A 103 16.40 -0.07 33.19
CA PRO A 103 17.34 0.48 32.24
C PRO A 103 16.53 1.01 31.07
N GLN A 104 16.76 2.26 30.65
CA GLN A 104 16.19 2.83 29.44
C GLN A 104 16.62 1.95 28.25
N MET A 105 15.80 0.96 27.90
CA MET A 105 16.02 0.18 26.69
C MET A 105 15.95 1.16 25.53
N LYS A 106 17.07 1.32 24.82
CA LYS A 106 17.15 2.16 23.63
C LYS A 106 16.20 1.58 22.58
N LEU A 107 15.07 2.26 22.36
CA LEU A 107 14.09 1.85 21.35
C LEU A 107 14.74 1.83 19.97
N PRO A 108 14.36 0.88 19.10
CA PRO A 108 14.74 0.86 17.69
C PRO A 108 14.38 2.18 17.01
N HIS A 109 15.11 2.53 15.95
CA HIS A 109 14.88 3.74 15.19
C HIS A 109 14.35 3.41 13.80
N LEU A 110 13.17 3.90 13.44
CA LEU A 110 12.53 3.70 12.15
C LEU A 110 12.44 5.03 11.38
N SER A 111 12.50 4.94 10.04
CA SER A 111 12.14 6.04 9.16
C SER A 111 10.82 5.74 8.48
N LEU A 112 9.82 6.61 8.63
CA LEU A 112 8.55 6.56 7.91
C LEU A 112 8.63 7.54 6.72
N LEU A 113 8.57 6.98 5.51
CA LEU A 113 8.55 7.70 4.25
C LEU A 113 7.14 7.74 3.70
N SER A 114 6.54 8.93 3.57
CA SER A 114 5.21 9.08 3.00
C SER A 114 5.27 9.29 1.49
N THR A 115 4.48 8.51 0.74
CA THR A 115 4.30 8.72 -0.71
C THR A 115 2.92 9.27 -1.05
N GLY A 116 2.13 9.61 -0.06
CA GLY A 116 0.70 9.90 -0.15
C GLY A 116 -0.14 8.78 0.47
N GLY A 117 -1.42 8.74 0.11
CA GLY A 117 -2.33 7.75 0.66
C GLY A 117 -2.87 8.13 2.05
N THR A 118 -3.74 7.30 2.57
CA THR A 118 -4.65 7.64 3.68
C THR A 118 -4.06 7.49 5.09
N ILE A 119 -2.95 6.78 5.26
CA ILE A 119 -2.33 6.57 6.59
C ILE A 119 -1.69 7.84 7.12
N SER A 120 -1.02 8.60 6.26
CA SER A 120 -0.31 9.83 6.62
C SER A 120 -1.08 11.08 6.26
N SER A 121 -2.37 10.98 5.98
CA SER A 121 -3.18 12.09 5.51
C SER A 121 -4.15 12.59 6.56
N LYS A 122 -4.26 13.91 6.64
CA LYS A 122 -5.23 14.64 7.45
C LYS A 122 -6.22 15.32 6.51
N ILE A 123 -7.51 15.23 6.80
CA ILE A 123 -8.48 16.01 6.03
C ILE A 123 -8.25 17.50 6.32
N ASP A 124 -8.03 18.28 5.26
CA ASP A 124 -8.19 19.72 5.33
C ASP A 124 -9.70 20.02 5.40
N TYR A 125 -10.16 20.35 6.60
CA TYR A 125 -11.58 20.65 6.85
C TYR A 125 -12.10 21.86 6.07
N ARG A 126 -11.20 22.69 5.50
CA ARG A 126 -11.59 23.84 4.68
C ARG A 126 -11.93 23.45 3.24
N THR A 127 -11.17 22.49 2.68
CA THR A 127 -11.30 22.08 1.27
C THR A 127 -11.97 20.72 1.10
N GLY A 128 -12.11 19.93 2.19
CA GLY A 128 -12.52 18.54 2.11
C GLY A 128 -11.44 17.61 1.50
N GLY A 129 -10.31 18.18 1.10
CA GLY A 129 -9.18 17.46 0.50
C GLY A 129 -8.33 16.75 1.55
N VAL A 130 -7.65 15.71 1.13
CA VAL A 130 -6.72 14.97 1.97
C VAL A 130 -5.33 15.60 1.81
N MET A 131 -4.76 16.12 2.90
CA MET A 131 -3.37 16.61 2.93
C MET A 131 -2.47 15.55 3.53
N ALA A 132 -1.43 15.14 2.79
CA ALA A 132 -0.44 14.18 3.24
C ALA A 132 0.70 14.90 3.97
N THR A 133 0.54 15.13 5.27
CA THR A 133 1.67 15.57 6.11
C THR A 133 1.35 15.33 7.58
N LEU A 134 1.62 14.13 8.09
CA LEU A 134 1.75 13.95 9.53
C LEU A 134 3.22 14.13 9.92
N THR A 135 3.50 15.06 10.81
CA THR A 135 4.78 15.12 11.52
C THR A 135 4.90 13.91 12.45
N ALA A 136 6.11 13.57 12.87
CA ALA A 136 6.33 12.49 13.85
C ALA A 136 5.51 12.70 15.13
N LYS A 137 5.35 13.97 15.57
CA LYS A 137 4.51 14.32 16.72
C LYS A 137 3.05 14.02 16.48
N GLU A 138 2.48 14.47 15.35
CA GLU A 138 1.06 14.22 15.01
C GLU A 138 0.77 12.72 14.83
N LEU A 139 1.74 11.97 14.29
CA LEU A 139 1.63 10.51 14.18
C LEU A 139 1.57 9.86 15.56
N ASN A 140 2.47 10.24 16.46
CA ASN A 140 2.51 9.72 17.84
C ASN A 140 1.27 10.15 18.65
N ASP A 141 0.78 11.38 18.43
CA ASP A 141 -0.46 11.86 19.07
C ASP A 141 -1.69 11.08 18.56
N SER A 142 -1.64 10.60 17.32
CA SER A 142 -2.74 9.83 16.70
C SER A 142 -2.67 8.34 17.03
N ILE A 143 -1.47 7.77 17.21
CA ILE A 143 -1.22 6.35 17.46
C ILE A 143 -0.16 6.24 18.59
N PRO A 144 -0.56 6.46 19.87
CA PRO A 144 0.38 6.48 20.98
C PRO A 144 1.15 5.18 21.22
N GLU A 145 0.60 4.06 20.75
CA GLU A 145 1.22 2.73 20.81
C GLU A 145 2.59 2.68 20.12
N LEU A 146 2.79 3.49 19.09
CA LEU A 146 4.06 3.55 18.34
C LEU A 146 5.24 3.99 19.22
N MET A 147 5.01 4.87 20.22
CA MET A 147 6.04 5.34 21.14
C MET A 147 6.67 4.24 22.01
N ARG A 148 6.02 3.07 22.09
CA ARG A 148 6.54 1.89 22.82
C ARG A 148 7.27 0.91 21.90
N ILE A 149 7.13 1.08 20.58
CA ILE A 149 7.69 0.17 19.57
C ILE A 149 9.00 0.73 19.03
N ALA A 150 9.04 2.01 18.68
CA ALA A 150 10.20 2.62 18.05
C ALA A 150 10.21 4.15 18.16
N ASN A 151 11.38 4.74 17.99
CA ASN A 151 11.53 6.15 17.64
C ASN A 151 11.33 6.29 16.15
N ILE A 152 10.41 7.14 15.70
CA ILE A 152 10.04 7.25 14.27
C ILE A 152 10.36 8.65 13.77
N ASP A 153 11.25 8.73 12.76
CA ASP A 153 11.43 9.93 11.95
C ASP A 153 10.49 9.88 10.75
N THR A 154 9.80 10.96 10.46
CA THR A 154 8.90 11.07 9.29
C THR A 154 9.49 11.96 8.20
N ASP A 155 9.29 11.58 6.93
CA ASP A 155 9.73 12.35 5.77
C ASP A 155 8.71 12.17 4.63
N VAL A 156 8.42 13.21 3.88
CA VAL A 156 7.51 13.16 2.73
C VAL A 156 8.35 13.01 1.46
N VAL A 157 8.12 11.94 0.71
CA VAL A 157 8.77 11.68 -0.58
C VAL A 157 7.89 12.15 -1.72
N LEU A 158 6.60 11.80 -1.65
CA LEU A 158 5.57 12.15 -2.64
C LEU A 158 4.27 12.47 -1.91
N ASN A 159 3.38 13.16 -2.59
CA ASN A 159 2.00 13.36 -2.16
C ASN A 159 1.06 13.06 -3.32
N GLU A 160 0.97 11.77 -3.69
CA GLU A 160 0.22 11.32 -4.85
C GLU A 160 -0.83 10.27 -4.47
N TYR A 161 -1.93 10.26 -5.21
CA TYR A 161 -2.80 9.09 -5.24
C TYR A 161 -2.06 7.94 -5.92
N SER A 162 -2.30 6.71 -5.44
CA SER A 162 -1.53 5.56 -5.92
C SER A 162 -1.71 5.29 -7.41
N GLU A 163 -2.86 5.60 -7.99
CA GLU A 163 -3.14 5.50 -9.43
C GLU A 163 -2.33 6.48 -10.29
N ASN A 164 -1.78 7.54 -9.68
CA ASN A 164 -0.91 8.53 -10.34
C ASN A 164 0.58 8.17 -10.24
N ILE A 165 0.92 7.10 -9.53
CA ILE A 165 2.31 6.64 -9.41
C ILE A 165 2.81 6.18 -10.78
N LYS A 166 4.02 6.64 -11.12
CA LYS A 166 4.72 6.34 -12.38
C LYS A 166 6.07 5.69 -12.07
N PRO A 167 6.73 5.06 -13.07
CA PRO A 167 8.06 4.46 -12.89
C PRO A 167 9.13 5.42 -12.36
N GLU A 168 9.04 6.72 -12.70
CA GLU A 168 9.94 7.76 -12.16
C GLU A 168 9.76 7.93 -10.65
N HIS A 169 8.52 7.77 -10.15
CA HIS A 169 8.24 7.81 -8.72
C HIS A 169 8.85 6.61 -7.99
N TRP A 170 8.85 5.41 -8.59
CA TRP A 170 9.56 4.25 -8.03
C TRP A 170 11.05 4.50 -7.91
N SER A 171 11.66 5.13 -8.94
CA SER A 171 13.07 5.53 -8.90
C SER A 171 13.37 6.49 -7.75
N LEU A 172 12.49 7.48 -7.54
CA LEU A 172 12.63 8.46 -6.46
C LEU A 172 12.48 7.80 -5.08
N ILE A 173 11.46 6.97 -4.90
CA ILE A 173 11.23 6.25 -3.63
C ILE A 173 12.43 5.32 -3.32
N ALA A 174 12.89 4.54 -4.31
CA ALA A 174 14.03 3.64 -4.14
C ALA A 174 15.30 4.39 -3.72
N LYS A 175 15.62 5.51 -4.36
CA LYS A 175 16.77 6.36 -3.99
C LYS A 175 16.63 6.92 -2.59
N LYS A 176 15.43 7.37 -2.20
CA LYS A 176 15.18 7.92 -0.87
C LYS A 176 15.32 6.85 0.22
N VAL A 177 14.76 5.66 -0.01
CA VAL A 177 14.91 4.49 0.87
C VAL A 177 16.40 4.13 1.01
N ALA A 178 17.12 4.01 -0.12
CA ALA A 178 18.54 3.70 -0.12
C ALA A 178 19.35 4.71 0.70
N ASN A 179 19.12 6.00 0.52
CA ASN A 179 19.81 7.06 1.28
C ASN A 179 19.55 6.96 2.80
N LYS A 180 18.31 6.63 3.19
CA LYS A 180 17.99 6.41 4.61
C LYS A 180 18.72 5.19 5.17
N ILE A 181 18.78 4.09 4.43
CA ILE A 181 19.50 2.88 4.85
C ILE A 181 20.99 3.16 4.97
N LEU A 182 21.59 3.79 3.94
CA LEU A 182 23.04 4.08 3.89
C LEU A 182 23.49 5.07 4.99
N SER A 183 22.56 5.85 5.58
CA SER A 183 22.89 6.69 6.73
C SER A 183 23.29 5.90 7.99
N GLY A 184 22.98 4.59 8.03
CA GLY A 184 23.26 3.71 9.18
C GLY A 184 22.47 4.03 10.43
N LYS A 185 21.48 4.94 10.35
CA LYS A 185 20.74 5.47 11.50
C LYS A 185 19.55 4.59 11.89
N TYR A 186 18.98 3.84 10.95
CA TYR A 186 17.69 3.20 11.10
C TYR A 186 17.78 1.69 11.18
N ASP A 187 16.89 1.10 11.97
CA ASP A 187 16.70 -0.34 12.11
C ASP A 187 15.67 -0.91 11.13
N GLY A 188 14.91 -0.05 10.45
CA GLY A 188 13.93 -0.42 9.42
C GLY A 188 13.35 0.82 8.76
N ILE A 189 12.82 0.62 7.54
CA ILE A 189 12.15 1.68 6.78
C ILE A 189 10.69 1.30 6.61
N ILE A 190 9.81 2.23 6.91
CA ILE A 190 8.37 2.12 6.62
C ILE A 190 8.05 3.05 5.45
N VAL A 191 7.30 2.57 4.47
CA VAL A 191 6.82 3.38 3.34
C VAL A 191 5.29 3.37 3.36
N SER A 192 4.67 4.51 3.67
CA SER A 192 3.21 4.61 3.55
C SER A 192 2.81 4.87 2.11
N HIS A 193 1.79 4.15 1.63
CA HIS A 193 1.40 4.14 0.22
C HIS A 193 -0.11 3.95 0.06
N GLY A 194 -0.69 4.53 -1.00
CA GLY A 194 -2.07 4.21 -1.40
C GLY A 194 -2.20 2.76 -1.88
N THR A 195 -3.33 2.12 -1.59
CA THR A 195 -3.44 0.66 -1.72
C THR A 195 -3.58 0.14 -3.15
N ASP A 196 -4.08 0.95 -4.12
CA ASP A 196 -4.46 0.44 -5.44
C ASP A 196 -3.27 -0.04 -6.28
N THR A 197 -2.13 0.64 -6.19
CA THR A 197 -0.89 0.24 -6.90
C THR A 197 0.27 -0.12 -5.98
N MET A 198 -0.02 -0.37 -4.69
CA MET A 198 1.00 -0.73 -3.69
C MET A 198 1.82 -1.95 -4.09
N HIS A 199 1.19 -2.96 -4.68
CA HIS A 199 1.85 -4.19 -5.12
C HIS A 199 2.80 -3.97 -6.30
N TYR A 200 2.55 -2.99 -7.18
CA TYR A 200 3.52 -2.57 -8.21
C TYR A 200 4.74 -1.91 -7.56
N THR A 201 4.51 -0.98 -6.63
CA THR A 201 5.59 -0.28 -5.92
C THR A 201 6.42 -1.24 -5.07
N SER A 202 5.79 -2.22 -4.41
CA SER A 202 6.53 -3.22 -3.62
C SER A 202 7.41 -4.11 -4.50
N ALA A 203 6.92 -4.50 -5.68
CA ALA A 203 7.72 -5.22 -6.67
C ALA A 203 8.88 -4.34 -7.18
N ALA A 204 8.63 -3.07 -7.50
CA ALA A 204 9.64 -2.13 -7.97
C ALA A 204 10.78 -1.96 -6.95
N LEU A 205 10.44 -1.73 -5.68
CA LEU A 205 11.44 -1.61 -4.63
C LEU A 205 12.21 -2.92 -4.40
N SER A 206 11.54 -4.07 -4.54
CA SER A 206 12.18 -5.39 -4.40
C SER A 206 13.26 -5.64 -5.46
N PHE A 207 13.05 -5.17 -6.70
CA PHE A 207 14.05 -5.27 -7.76
C PHE A 207 15.10 -4.18 -7.67
N ALA A 208 14.71 -2.95 -7.34
CA ALA A 208 15.63 -1.81 -7.29
C ALA A 208 16.62 -1.87 -6.12
N LEU A 209 16.22 -2.49 -5.01
CA LEU A 209 16.96 -2.53 -3.75
C LEU A 209 17.27 -3.99 -3.39
N GLN A 210 18.46 -4.44 -3.73
CA GLN A 210 18.89 -5.81 -3.48
C GLN A 210 19.92 -5.87 -2.35
N ASN A 211 20.00 -7.03 -1.71
CA ASN A 211 20.90 -7.25 -0.58
C ASN A 211 20.68 -6.23 0.56
N LEU A 212 19.43 -6.01 0.91
CA LEU A 212 19.03 -5.04 1.93
C LEU A 212 19.53 -5.46 3.32
N PRO A 213 20.19 -4.56 4.07
CA PRO A 213 20.65 -4.88 5.44
C PRO A 213 19.53 -4.88 6.47
N ILE A 214 18.46 -4.13 6.23
CA ILE A 214 17.30 -3.97 7.11
C ILE A 214 15.99 -4.10 6.32
N PRO A 215 14.86 -4.42 6.96
CA PRO A 215 13.58 -4.52 6.25
C PRO A 215 13.04 -3.17 5.78
N VAL A 216 12.41 -3.19 4.61
CA VAL A 216 11.59 -2.12 4.05
C VAL A 216 10.15 -2.61 4.03
N VAL A 217 9.26 -1.98 4.78
CA VAL A 217 7.87 -2.41 4.92
C VAL A 217 6.94 -1.35 4.34
N ILE A 218 6.20 -1.73 3.30
CA ILE A 218 5.20 -0.87 2.69
C ILE A 218 3.87 -1.12 3.40
N VAL A 219 3.16 -0.05 3.72
CA VAL A 219 1.91 -0.12 4.47
C VAL A 219 0.89 0.86 3.92
N GLY A 220 -0.37 0.48 3.95
CA GLY A 220 -1.49 1.31 3.55
C GLY A 220 -2.71 1.09 4.42
N SER A 221 -3.83 1.72 4.06
CA SER A 221 -5.12 1.43 4.67
C SER A 221 -6.22 1.40 3.62
N GLN A 222 -7.17 0.49 3.78
CA GLN A 222 -8.36 0.42 2.94
C GLN A 222 -9.38 1.49 3.31
N ARG A 223 -9.38 1.89 4.58
CA ARG A 223 -10.20 2.99 5.09
C ARG A 223 -9.31 4.08 5.64
N SER A 224 -9.56 5.31 5.20
CA SER A 224 -8.80 6.46 5.69
C SER A 224 -8.90 6.61 7.21
N SER A 225 -7.86 7.17 7.82
CA SER A 225 -7.73 7.35 9.27
C SER A 225 -8.85 8.19 9.90
N ASP A 226 -9.58 8.95 9.09
CA ASP A 226 -10.71 9.78 9.48
C ASP A 226 -12.06 9.05 9.47
N ARG A 227 -12.10 7.79 9.00
CA ARG A 227 -13.33 6.99 8.94
C ARG A 227 -13.44 6.03 10.11
N PRO A 228 -14.69 5.70 10.53
CA PRO A 228 -14.93 4.64 11.52
C PRO A 228 -14.29 3.33 11.07
N SER A 229 -13.76 2.58 12.00
CA SER A 229 -13.15 1.27 11.74
C SER A 229 -12.00 1.33 10.72
N SER A 230 -11.21 2.41 10.72
CA SER A 230 -9.99 2.49 9.93
C SER A 230 -9.00 1.40 10.33
N ASP A 231 -8.41 0.76 9.34
CA ASP A 231 -7.35 -0.23 9.50
C ASP A 231 -5.93 0.39 9.56
N ALA A 232 -5.84 1.72 9.44
CA ALA A 232 -4.58 2.44 9.32
C ALA A 232 -3.65 2.23 10.52
N SER A 233 -4.16 2.40 11.74
CA SER A 233 -3.36 2.30 12.97
C SER A 233 -2.82 0.88 13.17
N LEU A 234 -3.66 -0.13 13.01
CA LEU A 234 -3.26 -1.52 13.19
C LEU A 234 -2.26 -1.99 12.13
N ASN A 235 -2.47 -1.62 10.85
CA ASN A 235 -1.52 -1.92 9.79
C ASN A 235 -0.16 -1.27 10.08
N LEU A 236 -0.13 -0.01 10.53
CA LEU A 236 1.11 0.68 10.84
C LEU A 236 1.81 0.10 12.08
N ILE A 237 1.09 -0.22 13.14
CA ILE A 237 1.61 -0.91 14.32
C ILE A 237 2.22 -2.27 13.93
N GLY A 238 1.51 -3.04 13.09
CA GLY A 238 2.01 -4.31 12.58
C GLY A 238 3.29 -4.14 11.75
N ALA A 239 3.32 -3.15 10.84
CA ALA A 239 4.49 -2.82 10.04
C ALA A 239 5.70 -2.45 10.91
N CYS A 240 5.51 -1.61 11.93
CA CYS A 240 6.56 -1.22 12.88
C CYS A 240 7.04 -2.40 13.73
N ASN A 241 6.15 -3.26 14.22
CA ASN A 241 6.52 -4.48 14.95
C ASN A 241 7.36 -5.42 14.08
N PHE A 242 6.95 -5.64 12.81
CA PHE A 242 7.75 -6.44 11.89
C PHE A 242 9.10 -5.80 11.63
N ALA A 243 9.13 -4.50 11.33
CA ALA A 243 10.36 -3.78 11.02
C ALA A 243 11.36 -3.76 12.18
N THR A 244 10.91 -3.83 13.43
CA THR A 244 11.80 -3.81 14.61
C THR A 244 12.20 -5.21 15.09
N LYS A 245 11.29 -6.20 15.01
CA LYS A 245 11.45 -7.51 15.63
C LYS A 245 11.85 -8.63 14.67
N SER A 246 11.58 -8.46 13.35
CA SER A 246 11.99 -9.47 12.36
C SER A 246 13.51 -9.56 12.26
N LYS A 247 14.04 -10.77 12.23
CA LYS A 247 15.45 -11.03 11.92
C LYS A 247 15.77 -11.03 10.42
N PHE A 248 14.77 -10.86 9.57
CA PHE A 248 14.90 -10.89 8.12
C PHE A 248 14.88 -9.48 7.53
N SER A 249 15.52 -9.34 6.37
CA SER A 249 15.56 -8.13 5.55
C SER A 249 14.90 -8.41 4.19
N GLY A 250 14.55 -7.34 3.47
CA GLY A 250 13.85 -7.41 2.18
C GLY A 250 12.75 -6.38 2.10
N VAL A 251 11.96 -6.44 1.03
CA VAL A 251 10.78 -5.57 0.84
C VAL A 251 9.52 -6.38 1.11
N PHE A 252 8.69 -5.86 2.01
CA PHE A 252 7.46 -6.50 2.47
C PHE A 252 6.27 -5.54 2.37
N VAL A 253 5.05 -6.09 2.33
CA VAL A 253 3.80 -5.34 2.45
C VAL A 253 3.07 -5.81 3.70
N ALA A 254 2.75 -4.89 4.62
CA ALA A 254 2.04 -5.18 5.85
C ALA A 254 0.60 -4.70 5.77
N MET A 255 -0.37 -5.61 5.77
CA MET A 255 -1.81 -5.32 5.71
C MET A 255 -2.59 -6.34 6.55
N HIS A 256 -3.86 -6.05 6.84
CA HIS A 256 -4.75 -6.98 7.55
C HIS A 256 -4.76 -8.36 6.89
N TYR A 257 -4.63 -9.41 7.73
CA TYR A 257 -4.71 -10.80 7.29
C TYR A 257 -6.15 -11.24 7.01
N SER A 258 -7.09 -10.79 7.84
CA SER A 258 -8.51 -11.08 7.74
C SER A 258 -9.34 -9.80 7.89
N ILE A 259 -10.66 -9.93 7.94
CA ILE A 259 -11.56 -8.81 8.26
C ILE A 259 -11.54 -8.43 9.74
N SER A 260 -10.97 -9.26 10.60
CA SER A 260 -10.83 -9.02 12.06
C SER A 260 -9.57 -8.19 12.34
N ASP A 261 -9.59 -7.47 13.47
CA ASP A 261 -8.53 -6.55 13.92
C ASP A 261 -7.42 -7.26 14.77
N ASP A 262 -7.24 -8.56 14.61
CA ASP A 262 -6.39 -9.39 15.46
C ASP A 262 -5.02 -9.74 14.84
N VAL A 263 -4.93 -9.78 13.52
CA VAL A 263 -3.73 -10.25 12.82
C VAL A 263 -3.40 -9.36 11.62
N ILE A 264 -2.13 -8.94 11.54
CA ILE A 264 -1.55 -8.31 10.36
C ILE A 264 -0.66 -9.32 9.65
N ALA A 265 -0.79 -9.41 8.33
CA ALA A 265 0.07 -10.22 7.48
C ALA A 265 1.18 -9.38 6.86
N CYS A 266 2.42 -9.89 6.90
CA CYS A 266 3.52 -9.39 6.08
C CYS A 266 3.70 -10.30 4.88
N HIS A 267 3.55 -9.73 3.69
CA HIS A 267 3.70 -10.40 2.40
C HIS A 267 5.03 -10.04 1.76
N ILE A 268 5.61 -10.94 0.97
CA ILE A 268 6.78 -10.65 0.13
C ILE A 268 6.38 -9.67 -0.97
N GLY A 269 7.15 -8.61 -1.17
CA GLY A 269 6.80 -7.49 -2.06
C GLY A 269 6.54 -7.87 -3.52
N THR A 270 7.13 -8.96 -4.02
CA THR A 270 6.93 -9.46 -5.39
C THR A 270 5.85 -10.53 -5.52
N ARG A 271 5.31 -11.01 -4.38
CA ARG A 271 4.30 -12.10 -4.34
C ARG A 271 2.94 -11.64 -3.82
N VAL A 272 2.80 -10.38 -3.48
CA VAL A 272 1.56 -9.81 -2.96
C VAL A 272 0.72 -9.20 -4.08
N ARG A 273 -0.60 -9.29 -3.96
CA ARG A 273 -1.56 -8.66 -4.87
C ARG A 273 -2.76 -8.15 -4.10
N LYS A 274 -3.32 -7.00 -4.53
CA LYS A 274 -4.61 -6.51 -4.06
C LYS A 274 -5.72 -7.25 -4.80
N ASN A 275 -6.45 -8.13 -4.11
CA ASN A 275 -7.48 -8.99 -4.69
C ASN A 275 -8.91 -8.49 -4.45
N HIS A 276 -9.11 -7.51 -3.56
CA HIS A 276 -10.41 -6.92 -3.30
C HIS A 276 -10.33 -5.39 -3.34
N THR A 277 -11.39 -4.75 -3.81
CA THR A 277 -11.43 -3.28 -4.00
C THR A 277 -11.32 -2.49 -2.70
N SER A 278 -11.91 -2.97 -1.59
CA SER A 278 -12.08 -2.18 -0.37
C SER A 278 -12.10 -2.95 0.96
N ARG A 279 -12.00 -4.31 0.96
CA ARG A 279 -11.94 -5.09 2.19
C ARG A 279 -10.61 -4.87 2.90
N ARG A 280 -10.57 -5.00 4.23
CA ARG A 280 -9.34 -4.88 5.01
C ARG A 280 -8.30 -5.92 4.62
N ASP A 281 -8.73 -7.17 4.42
CA ASP A 281 -7.93 -8.29 3.92
C ASP A 281 -7.84 -8.33 2.38
N ALA A 282 -7.76 -7.18 1.74
CA ALA A 282 -7.68 -7.10 0.28
C ALA A 282 -6.37 -7.68 -0.29
N PHE A 283 -5.30 -7.71 0.49
CA PHE A 283 -3.99 -8.16 0.05
C PHE A 283 -3.75 -9.62 0.37
N HIS A 284 -3.38 -10.38 -0.65
CA HIS A 284 -3.05 -11.80 -0.52
C HIS A 284 -1.68 -12.09 -1.12
N SER A 285 -0.96 -13.02 -0.51
CA SER A 285 0.19 -13.65 -1.14
C SER A 285 -0.28 -14.62 -2.22
N ILE A 286 0.37 -14.62 -3.38
CA ILE A 286 0.00 -15.47 -4.52
C ILE A 286 0.98 -16.64 -4.61
N ASP A 287 0.44 -17.87 -4.66
CA ASP A 287 1.17 -19.15 -4.69
C ASP A 287 2.10 -19.41 -3.49
N VAL A 288 2.05 -18.57 -2.48
CA VAL A 288 2.78 -18.71 -1.21
C VAL A 288 1.92 -18.20 -0.07
N SER A 289 2.14 -18.67 1.15
CA SER A 289 1.50 -18.08 2.34
C SER A 289 2.10 -16.70 2.65
N PRO A 290 1.49 -15.86 3.49
CA PRO A 290 2.13 -14.67 4.02
C PRO A 290 3.46 -15.00 4.70
N PHE A 291 4.48 -14.18 4.52
CA PHE A 291 5.82 -14.41 5.09
C PHE A 291 5.79 -14.43 6.62
N SER A 292 4.99 -13.55 7.20
CA SER A 292 4.84 -13.45 8.64
C SER A 292 3.42 -13.06 9.01
N LEU A 293 2.96 -13.52 10.16
CA LEU A 293 1.76 -13.06 10.82
C LEU A 293 2.14 -12.32 12.11
N ILE A 294 1.57 -11.15 12.30
CA ILE A 294 1.79 -10.31 13.48
C ILE A 294 0.50 -10.30 14.29
N LYS A 295 0.57 -10.88 15.50
CA LYS A 295 -0.52 -10.91 16.47
C LYS A 295 -0.12 -10.06 17.65
N LYS A 296 -0.81 -8.94 17.86
CA LYS A 296 -0.43 -7.93 18.85
C LYS A 296 1.00 -7.46 18.60
N ASP A 297 1.95 -7.88 19.43
CA ASP A 297 3.38 -7.53 19.39
C ASP A 297 4.29 -8.71 18.99
N GLN A 298 3.72 -9.89 18.75
CA GLN A 298 4.44 -11.10 18.36
C GLN A 298 4.53 -11.23 16.84
N VAL A 299 5.73 -11.48 16.32
CA VAL A 299 6.04 -11.68 14.91
C VAL A 299 6.30 -13.17 14.67
N GLU A 300 5.34 -13.87 14.10
CA GLU A 300 5.44 -15.29 13.75
C GLU A 300 5.86 -15.42 12.30
N ILE A 301 7.01 -16.06 12.04
CA ILE A 301 7.48 -16.33 10.67
C ILE A 301 6.90 -17.67 10.21
N SER A 302 6.35 -17.70 8.99
CA SER A 302 5.80 -18.92 8.41
C SER A 302 6.89 -19.98 8.21
N LYS A 303 6.61 -21.24 8.56
CA LYS A 303 7.55 -22.36 8.40
C LYS A 303 7.77 -22.77 6.94
N GLN A 304 6.93 -22.31 6.03
CA GLN A 304 6.97 -22.70 4.60
C GLN A 304 8.07 -21.98 3.80
N TYR A 305 8.84 -21.10 4.44
CA TYR A 305 9.85 -20.25 3.77
C TYR A 305 11.26 -20.83 3.70
N ALA A 306 11.48 -22.06 4.11
CA ALA A 306 12.79 -22.70 3.98
C ALA A 306 13.33 -22.74 2.53
N ASP A 307 12.39 -22.75 1.54
CA ASP A 307 12.72 -22.80 0.10
C ASP A 307 12.89 -21.41 -0.53
N LEU A 308 12.62 -20.31 0.19
CA LEU A 308 12.76 -18.95 -0.32
C LEU A 308 14.11 -18.35 0.12
N LYS A 309 14.75 -17.65 -0.80
CA LYS A 309 15.99 -16.91 -0.54
C LYS A 309 15.70 -15.58 0.15
N ILE A 310 15.20 -15.63 1.38
CA ILE A 310 14.99 -14.43 2.19
C ILE A 310 16.23 -14.24 3.07
N GLN A 311 16.80 -13.06 2.98
CA GLN A 311 18.05 -12.73 3.64
C GLN A 311 17.78 -12.36 5.10
N GLU A 312 18.68 -12.76 6.00
CA GLU A 312 18.72 -12.22 7.37
C GLU A 312 19.31 -10.81 7.37
N ARG A 313 18.97 -10.02 8.38
CA ARG A 313 19.58 -8.69 8.59
C ARG A 313 21.08 -8.79 8.71
N HIS A 314 21.76 -7.79 8.21
CA HIS A 314 23.21 -7.68 8.35
C HIS A 314 23.63 -6.21 8.53
N LYS A 315 24.88 -5.98 8.92
CA LYS A 315 25.44 -4.64 9.15
C LYS A 315 26.24 -4.10 7.98
N ASN A 316 26.45 -4.91 6.93
CA ASN A 316 27.25 -4.52 5.78
C ASN A 316 26.42 -3.66 4.83
N LEU A 317 26.46 -2.34 4.98
CA LEU A 317 25.75 -1.38 4.13
C LEU A 317 26.32 -1.31 2.72
N GLU A 318 27.63 -1.57 2.54
CA GLU A 318 28.31 -1.51 1.24
C GLU A 318 27.88 -2.63 0.30
N SER A 319 27.36 -3.73 0.84
CA SER A 319 26.86 -4.85 0.04
C SER A 319 25.50 -4.58 -0.61
N MET A 320 24.80 -3.52 -0.22
CA MET A 320 23.52 -3.16 -0.80
C MET A 320 23.67 -2.71 -2.25
N ILE A 321 22.83 -3.27 -3.12
CA ILE A 321 22.81 -2.92 -4.55
C ILE A 321 21.60 -2.05 -4.83
N VAL A 322 21.83 -0.91 -5.48
CA VAL A 322 20.78 0.03 -5.89
C VAL A 322 20.74 0.16 -7.41
N LYS A 323 19.71 -0.39 -8.04
CA LYS A 323 19.45 -0.29 -9.48
C LYS A 323 18.04 0.28 -9.67
N SER A 324 17.91 1.59 -9.65
CA SER A 324 16.61 2.29 -9.53
C SER A 324 16.09 2.86 -10.86
N ASN A 325 16.59 2.43 -12.01
CA ASN A 325 16.07 2.88 -13.30
C ASN A 325 14.94 1.96 -13.78
N PHE A 326 13.93 2.55 -14.42
CA PHE A 326 12.79 1.83 -14.98
C PHE A 326 12.50 2.36 -16.38
N GLU A 327 12.32 1.46 -17.35
CA GLU A 327 11.95 1.79 -18.74
C GLU A 327 10.42 1.86 -18.87
N ASN A 328 9.90 2.95 -19.44
CA ASN A 328 8.45 3.15 -19.63
C ASN A 328 7.89 2.44 -20.86
N LYS A 329 8.75 2.04 -21.81
CA LYS A 329 8.36 1.43 -23.08
C LYS A 329 8.12 -0.08 -22.93
N VAL A 330 7.22 -0.44 -22.00
CA VAL A 330 6.75 -1.81 -21.74
C VAL A 330 5.23 -1.79 -21.61
N SER A 331 4.54 -2.72 -22.29
CA SER A 331 3.08 -2.87 -22.19
C SER A 331 2.68 -4.18 -21.52
N LEU A 332 1.56 -4.15 -20.81
CA LEU A 332 0.81 -5.33 -20.38
C LEU A 332 -0.45 -5.45 -21.24
N LEU A 333 -0.56 -6.53 -22.01
CA LEU A 333 -1.71 -6.82 -22.85
C LEU A 333 -2.42 -8.06 -22.34
N LYS A 334 -3.67 -7.90 -21.92
CA LYS A 334 -4.53 -8.98 -21.49
C LYS A 334 -5.27 -9.56 -22.71
N PHE A 335 -5.06 -10.84 -22.97
CA PHE A 335 -5.78 -11.55 -24.02
C PHE A 335 -7.21 -11.88 -23.58
N TYR A 336 -8.18 -11.78 -24.49
CA TYR A 336 -9.58 -12.15 -24.30
C TYR A 336 -10.18 -12.62 -25.64
N PRO A 337 -11.30 -13.38 -25.66
CA PRO A 337 -11.99 -13.76 -26.91
C PRO A 337 -12.37 -12.52 -27.70
N GLY A 338 -11.94 -12.46 -28.97
CA GLY A 338 -12.09 -11.26 -29.82
C GLY A 338 -11.01 -10.18 -29.61
N PHE A 339 -9.90 -10.51 -28.98
CA PHE A 339 -8.75 -9.60 -28.85
C PHE A 339 -8.23 -9.17 -30.21
N ASP A 340 -8.13 -7.87 -30.43
CA ASP A 340 -7.58 -7.29 -31.64
C ASP A 340 -6.04 -7.40 -31.64
N CYS A 341 -5.52 -8.30 -32.46
CA CYS A 341 -4.07 -8.55 -32.54
C CYS A 341 -3.26 -7.34 -33.01
N SER A 342 -3.91 -6.35 -33.70
CA SER A 342 -3.28 -5.09 -34.11
C SER A 342 -2.77 -4.25 -32.88
N MET A 343 -3.24 -4.53 -31.68
CA MET A 343 -2.70 -3.94 -30.45
C MET A 343 -1.20 -4.25 -30.26
N ILE A 344 -0.74 -5.41 -30.74
CA ILE A 344 0.69 -5.78 -30.74
C ILE A 344 1.45 -4.91 -31.73
N ASP A 345 0.91 -4.72 -32.96
CA ASP A 345 1.49 -3.83 -33.99
C ASP A 345 1.54 -2.38 -33.48
N TYR A 346 0.55 -1.96 -32.70
CA TYR A 346 0.54 -0.63 -32.10
C TYR A 346 1.66 -0.44 -31.09
N CYS A 347 1.99 -1.46 -30.29
CA CYS A 347 3.15 -1.42 -29.40
C CYS A 347 4.47 -1.24 -30.18
N ILE A 348 4.60 -1.89 -31.36
CA ILE A 348 5.75 -1.70 -32.24
C ILE A 348 5.85 -0.23 -32.66
N LYS A 349 4.75 0.34 -33.16
CA LYS A 349 4.69 1.75 -33.61
C LYS A 349 5.03 2.74 -32.51
N LEU A 350 4.66 2.44 -31.24
CA LEU A 350 5.00 3.26 -30.08
C LEU A 350 6.47 3.08 -29.61
N GLY A 351 7.24 2.20 -30.24
CA GLY A 351 8.63 1.91 -29.86
C GLY A 351 8.77 1.20 -28.55
N HIS A 352 7.82 0.32 -28.20
CA HIS A 352 7.93 -0.51 -27.01
C HIS A 352 9.08 -1.50 -27.14
N LYS A 353 9.76 -1.78 -26.03
CA LYS A 353 10.91 -2.70 -25.96
C LYS A 353 10.51 -4.09 -25.49
N ALA A 354 9.40 -4.17 -24.73
CA ALA A 354 8.84 -5.44 -24.29
C ALA A 354 7.32 -5.37 -24.17
N ILE A 355 6.68 -6.55 -24.29
CA ILE A 355 5.26 -6.78 -24.06
C ILE A 355 5.14 -7.94 -23.07
N ILE A 356 4.38 -7.73 -22.01
CA ILE A 356 3.87 -8.80 -21.16
C ILE A 356 2.50 -9.20 -21.72
N LEU A 357 2.40 -10.43 -22.24
CA LEU A 357 1.14 -11.01 -22.65
C LEU A 357 0.53 -11.78 -21.47
N GLU A 358 -0.64 -11.37 -21.04
CA GLU A 358 -1.43 -12.06 -20.04
C GLU A 358 -2.38 -13.04 -20.74
N GLY A 359 -1.90 -14.28 -20.97
CA GLY A 359 -2.62 -15.33 -21.69
C GLY A 359 -3.62 -16.08 -20.84
N THR A 360 -4.46 -16.88 -21.45
CA THR A 360 -5.44 -17.74 -20.78
C THR A 360 -4.80 -19.03 -20.26
N GLY A 361 -5.28 -19.53 -19.11
CA GLY A 361 -4.85 -20.80 -18.53
C GLY A 361 -3.32 -20.93 -18.42
N LEU A 362 -2.74 -21.89 -19.13
CA LEU A 362 -1.28 -22.14 -19.11
C LEU A 362 -0.47 -21.12 -19.94
N GLY A 363 -1.07 -20.03 -20.39
CA GLY A 363 -0.39 -18.98 -21.18
C GLY A 363 -0.73 -19.04 -22.67
N HIS A 364 -1.99 -19.28 -23.03
CA HIS A 364 -2.42 -19.41 -24.43
C HIS A 364 -3.12 -18.13 -24.94
N ILE A 365 -2.96 -17.88 -26.24
CA ILE A 365 -3.66 -16.86 -27.00
C ILE A 365 -4.11 -17.42 -28.35
N ASN A 366 -4.95 -16.68 -29.08
CA ASN A 366 -5.42 -17.07 -30.40
C ASN A 366 -4.29 -17.14 -31.44
N LYS A 367 -4.30 -18.17 -32.29
CA LYS A 367 -3.36 -18.34 -33.41
C LYS A 367 -3.39 -17.17 -34.41
N GLU A 368 -4.49 -16.45 -34.50
CA GLU A 368 -4.63 -15.25 -35.34
C GLU A 368 -3.61 -14.16 -35.03
N CYS A 369 -3.12 -14.12 -33.74
CA CYS A 369 -2.12 -13.14 -33.32
C CYS A 369 -0.66 -13.56 -33.59
N PHE A 370 -0.43 -14.75 -34.14
CA PHE A 370 0.93 -15.28 -34.30
C PHE A 370 1.78 -14.47 -35.30
N SER A 371 1.14 -13.93 -36.36
CA SER A 371 1.83 -13.06 -37.30
C SER A 371 2.32 -11.75 -36.67
N GLN A 372 1.50 -11.14 -35.80
CA GLN A 372 1.88 -9.91 -35.10
C GLN A 372 2.97 -10.18 -34.06
N ILE A 373 2.90 -11.34 -33.36
CA ILE A 373 3.95 -11.76 -32.44
C ILE A 373 5.27 -11.97 -33.20
N GLN A 374 5.25 -12.68 -34.32
CA GLN A 374 6.45 -12.89 -35.13
C GLN A 374 7.05 -11.57 -35.60
N ASN A 375 6.20 -10.64 -36.06
CA ASN A 375 6.63 -9.30 -36.45
C ASN A 375 7.28 -8.55 -35.29
N ALA A 376 6.65 -8.52 -34.11
CA ALA A 376 7.19 -7.87 -32.92
C ALA A 376 8.54 -8.43 -32.50
N VAL A 377 8.70 -9.75 -32.51
CA VAL A 377 9.98 -10.39 -32.18
C VAL A 377 11.04 -10.08 -33.22
N THR A 378 10.67 -10.04 -34.51
CA THR A 378 11.60 -9.67 -35.62
C THR A 378 12.06 -8.22 -35.48
N GLU A 379 11.17 -7.31 -35.10
CA GLU A 379 11.50 -5.90 -34.77
C GLU A 379 12.27 -5.76 -33.45
N GLY A 380 12.48 -6.89 -32.78
CA GLY A 380 13.34 -6.96 -31.59
C GLY A 380 12.65 -6.65 -30.28
N ILE A 381 11.33 -6.64 -30.23
CA ILE A 381 10.55 -6.54 -28.99
C ILE A 381 10.60 -7.87 -28.25
N LEU A 382 10.83 -7.83 -26.94
CA LEU A 382 10.78 -9.00 -26.09
C LEU A 382 9.34 -9.30 -25.68
N ILE A 383 8.87 -10.53 -25.90
CA ILE A 383 7.52 -10.93 -25.53
C ILE A 383 7.59 -11.95 -24.40
N PHE A 384 7.01 -11.60 -23.27
CA PHE A 384 6.95 -12.45 -22.08
C PHE A 384 5.51 -12.89 -21.84
N MET A 385 5.33 -14.16 -21.44
CA MET A 385 4.00 -14.75 -21.18
C MET A 385 3.78 -14.93 -19.68
N THR A 386 2.67 -14.39 -19.19
CA THR A 386 2.08 -14.66 -17.88
C THR A 386 0.68 -15.25 -18.04
N SER A 387 0.02 -15.62 -16.94
CA SER A 387 -1.34 -16.12 -16.94
C SER A 387 -2.34 -15.14 -16.36
N GLN A 388 -3.57 -15.14 -16.88
CA GLN A 388 -4.71 -14.46 -16.27
C GLN A 388 -5.18 -15.15 -14.98
N CYS A 389 -4.83 -16.43 -14.82
CA CYS A 389 -5.07 -17.14 -13.57
C CYS A 389 -4.16 -16.56 -12.50
N ILE A 390 -4.77 -16.16 -11.38
CA ILE A 390 -4.03 -15.54 -10.26
C ILE A 390 -3.08 -16.56 -9.64
N TRP A 391 -3.54 -17.80 -9.51
CA TRP A 391 -2.76 -18.93 -8.98
C TRP A 391 -2.35 -19.86 -10.10
N GLY A 392 -1.17 -20.44 -9.97
CA GLY A 392 -0.63 -21.41 -10.91
C GLY A 392 0.47 -20.83 -11.78
N ARG A 393 0.89 -21.59 -12.77
CA ARG A 393 2.02 -21.20 -13.64
C ARG A 393 1.73 -21.37 -15.11
N THR A 394 2.41 -20.61 -15.93
CA THR A 394 2.45 -20.84 -17.38
C THR A 394 3.20 -22.12 -17.70
N SER A 395 2.72 -22.88 -18.70
CA SER A 395 3.36 -24.09 -19.20
C SER A 395 3.08 -24.27 -20.70
N LEU A 396 3.87 -23.58 -21.51
CA LEU A 396 3.71 -23.52 -22.98
C LEU A 396 4.09 -24.83 -23.69
N THR A 397 4.65 -25.80 -22.99
CA THR A 397 5.08 -27.09 -23.56
C THR A 397 3.97 -28.12 -23.63
N VAL A 398 2.83 -27.90 -22.98
CA VAL A 398 1.73 -28.88 -22.85
C VAL A 398 0.97 -29.02 -24.18
N TYR A 399 0.56 -27.92 -24.78
CA TYR A 399 -0.25 -27.91 -26.00
C TYR A 399 0.55 -27.44 -27.22
N ASP A 400 0.09 -27.80 -28.44
CA ASP A 400 0.70 -27.42 -29.72
C ASP A 400 0.82 -25.90 -29.88
N THR A 401 -0.26 -25.16 -29.56
CA THR A 401 -0.29 -23.70 -29.64
C THR A 401 0.75 -23.03 -28.73
N GLY A 402 0.97 -23.58 -27.54
CA GLY A 402 2.02 -23.09 -26.65
C GLY A 402 3.41 -23.33 -27.21
N ARG A 403 3.65 -24.53 -27.79
CA ARG A 403 4.92 -24.85 -28.46
C ARG A 403 5.18 -23.97 -29.66
N ASP A 404 4.15 -23.57 -30.39
CA ASP A 404 4.28 -22.64 -31.50
C ASP A 404 4.64 -21.23 -30.99
N LEU A 405 4.06 -20.76 -29.90
CA LEU A 405 4.45 -19.51 -29.26
C LEU A 405 5.93 -19.52 -28.80
N LEU A 406 6.43 -20.64 -28.28
CA LEU A 406 7.86 -20.79 -27.94
C LEU A 406 8.75 -20.67 -29.18
N LYS A 407 8.36 -21.29 -30.31
CA LYS A 407 9.09 -21.17 -31.60
C LYS A 407 9.10 -19.74 -32.13
N LEU A 408 8.05 -18.96 -31.88
CA LEU A 408 7.97 -17.55 -32.24
C LEU A 408 8.85 -16.65 -31.33
N GLY A 409 9.40 -17.19 -30.25
CA GLY A 409 10.27 -16.44 -29.32
C GLY A 409 9.58 -15.88 -28.10
N VAL A 410 8.34 -16.31 -27.80
CA VAL A 410 7.64 -15.95 -26.57
C VAL A 410 8.28 -16.66 -25.36
N ILE A 411 8.53 -15.92 -24.28
CA ILE A 411 9.25 -16.37 -23.09
C ILE A 411 8.29 -16.51 -21.91
N PRO A 412 7.99 -17.73 -21.41
CA PRO A 412 7.12 -17.92 -20.26
C PRO A 412 7.79 -17.52 -18.94
N LEU A 413 7.02 -16.90 -18.03
CA LEU A 413 7.50 -16.41 -16.73
C LEU A 413 6.98 -17.22 -15.53
N SER A 414 6.73 -18.52 -15.73
CA SER A 414 6.31 -19.44 -14.68
C SER A 414 5.06 -18.91 -13.92
N ASN A 415 5.11 -18.79 -12.60
CA ASN A 415 4.05 -18.27 -11.74
C ASN A 415 4.29 -16.83 -11.26
N THR A 416 5.07 -16.05 -12.01
CA THR A 416 5.18 -14.61 -11.77
C THR A 416 3.86 -13.93 -12.11
N THR A 417 3.33 -13.11 -11.19
CA THR A 417 2.11 -12.33 -11.47
C THR A 417 2.34 -11.33 -12.59
N SER A 418 1.30 -11.01 -13.35
CA SER A 418 1.43 -10.10 -14.51
C SER A 418 1.94 -8.72 -14.12
N GLU A 419 1.51 -8.22 -12.96
CA GLU A 419 1.94 -6.93 -12.43
C GLU A 419 3.44 -6.94 -12.07
N THR A 420 3.89 -7.99 -11.38
CA THR A 420 5.31 -8.16 -11.04
C THR A 420 6.18 -8.35 -12.27
N ALA A 421 5.69 -9.11 -13.27
CA ALA A 421 6.38 -9.30 -14.55
C ALA A 421 6.56 -7.98 -15.32
N LEU A 422 5.50 -7.14 -15.35
CA LEU A 422 5.57 -5.81 -15.95
C LEU A 422 6.63 -4.95 -15.29
N VAL A 423 6.61 -4.85 -13.97
CA VAL A 423 7.58 -4.06 -13.19
C VAL A 423 9.00 -4.60 -13.39
N LYS A 424 9.18 -5.93 -13.39
CA LYS A 424 10.48 -6.57 -13.63
C LYS A 424 11.02 -6.24 -15.01
N ALA A 425 10.18 -6.28 -16.05
CA ALA A 425 10.58 -5.94 -17.42
C ALA A 425 11.01 -4.46 -17.53
N MET A 426 10.24 -3.55 -16.94
CA MET A 426 10.60 -2.12 -16.86
C MET A 426 11.94 -1.93 -16.15
N TRP A 427 12.16 -2.64 -15.04
CA TRP A 427 13.42 -2.58 -14.30
C TRP A 427 14.59 -3.19 -15.07
N CYS A 428 14.41 -4.36 -15.68
CA CYS A 428 15.44 -5.00 -16.49
C CYS A 428 15.90 -4.10 -17.65
N LEU A 429 14.94 -3.56 -18.41
CA LEU A 429 15.22 -2.68 -19.55
C LEU A 429 15.78 -1.32 -19.14
N GLY A 430 15.53 -0.87 -17.92
CA GLY A 430 16.11 0.36 -17.37
C GLY A 430 17.55 0.22 -16.87
N ASN A 431 18.02 -1.02 -16.64
CA ASN A 431 19.33 -1.27 -16.03
C ASN A 431 20.27 -2.16 -16.84
N PHE A 432 19.78 -2.82 -17.88
CA PHE A 432 20.58 -3.68 -18.76
C PHE A 432 20.38 -3.30 -20.22
N THR A 433 21.46 -3.22 -20.98
CA THR A 433 21.45 -2.85 -22.41
C THR A 433 21.34 -4.08 -23.32
N GLU A 434 21.94 -5.19 -22.91
CA GLU A 434 21.99 -6.40 -23.72
C GLU A 434 20.72 -7.24 -23.56
N LYS A 435 20.04 -7.54 -24.68
CA LYS A 435 18.82 -8.36 -24.68
C LYS A 435 19.00 -9.71 -24.00
N LYS A 436 20.17 -10.36 -24.19
CA LYS A 436 20.47 -11.64 -23.55
C LYS A 436 20.48 -11.53 -22.01
N GLU A 437 21.00 -10.42 -21.49
CA GLU A 437 21.03 -10.15 -20.06
C GLU A 437 19.64 -9.86 -19.52
N VAL A 438 18.83 -9.09 -20.25
CA VAL A 438 17.42 -8.84 -19.92
C VAL A 438 16.65 -10.16 -19.82
N ILE A 439 16.75 -11.03 -20.85
CA ILE A 439 16.05 -12.33 -20.88
C ILE A 439 16.52 -13.21 -19.71
N LYS A 440 17.83 -13.32 -19.50
CA LYS A 440 18.42 -14.08 -18.40
C LYS A 440 17.90 -13.61 -17.05
N THR A 441 17.86 -12.29 -16.85
CA THR A 441 17.39 -11.68 -15.59
C THR A 441 15.88 -11.87 -15.41
N MET A 442 15.08 -11.68 -16.48
CA MET A 442 13.63 -11.92 -16.43
C MET A 442 13.27 -13.34 -16.04
N THR A 443 14.03 -14.33 -16.50
CA THR A 443 13.82 -15.76 -16.21
C THR A 443 14.54 -16.26 -14.95
N SER A 444 15.34 -15.41 -14.28
CA SER A 444 16.01 -15.73 -13.01
C SER A 444 15.19 -15.23 -11.83
N ASN A 445 15.19 -15.95 -10.71
CA ASN A 445 14.55 -15.54 -9.47
C ASN A 445 15.45 -14.53 -8.71
N ILE A 446 15.11 -13.27 -8.74
CA ILE A 446 15.87 -12.15 -8.16
C ILE A 446 15.39 -11.81 -6.75
N ALA A 447 14.06 -11.70 -6.58
CA ALA A 447 13.43 -11.19 -5.36
C ALA A 447 12.24 -12.05 -4.92
N ASN A 448 12.32 -13.37 -5.15
CA ASN A 448 11.26 -14.35 -4.88
C ASN A 448 9.98 -14.14 -5.70
N GLU A 449 10.08 -13.56 -6.89
CA GLU A 449 8.95 -13.27 -7.78
C GLU A 449 8.33 -14.52 -8.42
N PHE A 450 8.99 -15.66 -8.37
CA PHE A 450 8.41 -16.97 -8.68
C PHE A 450 8.97 -18.06 -7.77
N THR A 451 8.26 -19.16 -7.70
CA THR A 451 8.58 -20.31 -6.83
C THR A 451 8.57 -21.63 -7.60
N ASN A 452 9.34 -22.59 -7.13
CA ASN A 452 9.34 -23.94 -7.71
C ASN A 452 8.12 -24.76 -7.27
N ARG A 453 7.57 -24.45 -6.10
CA ARG A 453 6.37 -25.10 -5.54
C ARG A 453 5.26 -24.07 -5.39
N ILE A 454 4.02 -24.52 -5.57
CA ILE A 454 2.80 -23.75 -5.29
C ILE A 454 2.28 -24.27 -3.96
N VAL A 455 2.05 -23.36 -3.02
CA VAL A 455 1.35 -23.66 -1.78
C VAL A 455 -0.14 -23.53 -2.06
N VAL A 456 -0.88 -24.57 -1.83
CA VAL A 456 -2.34 -24.58 -1.83
C VAL A 456 -2.76 -24.56 -0.37
N ASP A 457 -3.47 -23.50 0.03
CA ASP A 457 -4.08 -23.38 1.35
C ASP A 457 -5.35 -24.21 1.44
#